data_f082ebc427fd17a0a6bddc5341f2b29c
#
_entry.id   f082ebc427fd17a0a6bddc5341f2b29c
#
_cell.length_a   1.000
_cell.length_b   1.000
_cell.length_c   1.000
_cell.angle_alpha   90.00
_cell.angle_beta   90.00
_cell.angle_gamma   90.00
#
_symmetry.space_group_name_H-M   'P 1'
#
loop_
_entity.id
_entity.type
_entity.pdbx_description
1 polymer ?
#
loop_
_entity_poly.entity_id
_entity_poly.type
_entity_poly.pdbx_seq_one_letter_code
_entity_poly.pdbx_strand_id
1 'polypeptide(L)'
;KIEGSITIKDGATVTATSNRAIANSHSGSITGGITVSGKNTKLQGNIINIDNASIGSDIKIEDGAKVEGGLVNQDNGSISGSVQVSGGSSIDSITNEGNGAISGSITVDKDSKLDSITNTSTSSTGISGSITNNSDNKLEISNSGNIGGKIESTGSADMVISNSNGGTISGGISSSGSGSTSISNSQGSTINNGITVSGSAQVEISN
;
A
#
# COMPACT_ATOMS: atom_id res chain seq x y z
N LYS A 1 18.95 -15.25 -3.94
CA LYS A 1 17.74 -15.45 -4.73
C LYS A 1 16.86 -16.50 -4.09
N ILE A 2 15.57 -16.24 -3.97
CA ILE A 2 14.52 -17.21 -3.61
C ILE A 2 13.74 -17.50 -4.89
N GLU A 3 13.78 -18.75 -5.37
CA GLU A 3 13.01 -19.21 -6.54
C GLU A 3 11.67 -19.74 -6.03
N GLY A 4 10.67 -18.89 -5.99
CA GLY A 4 9.34 -19.17 -5.45
C GLY A 4 8.85 -18.09 -4.51
N SER A 5 7.87 -18.43 -3.68
CA SER A 5 7.20 -17.51 -2.76
C SER A 5 7.62 -17.77 -1.31
N ILE A 6 7.44 -16.77 -0.47
CA ILE A 6 7.50 -16.90 0.99
C ILE A 6 6.07 -17.01 1.50
N THR A 7 5.77 -18.07 2.25
CA THR A 7 4.43 -18.27 2.84
C THR A 7 4.55 -18.48 4.35
N ILE A 8 3.81 -17.68 5.10
CA ILE A 8 3.69 -17.76 6.57
C ILE A 8 2.20 -17.96 6.86
N LYS A 9 1.84 -19.06 7.51
CA LYS A 9 0.44 -19.46 7.69
C LYS A 9 0.20 -20.34 8.91
N ASP A 10 -1.05 -20.74 9.10
CA ASP A 10 -1.46 -21.75 10.07
C ASP A 10 -1.14 -21.37 11.53
N GLY A 11 -1.30 -20.10 11.88
CA GLY A 11 -1.03 -19.57 13.22
C GLY A 11 0.45 -19.36 13.55
N ALA A 12 1.34 -19.46 12.56
CA ALA A 12 2.77 -19.22 12.76
C ALA A 12 3.05 -17.79 13.20
N THR A 13 4.03 -17.60 14.04
CA THR A 13 4.54 -16.29 14.44
C THR A 13 6.00 -16.17 14.01
N VAL A 14 6.29 -15.15 13.21
CA VAL A 14 7.65 -14.76 12.86
C VAL A 14 7.97 -13.46 13.58
N THR A 15 8.94 -13.49 14.48
CA THR A 15 9.37 -12.33 15.27
C THR A 15 10.73 -11.85 14.81
N ALA A 16 10.83 -10.59 14.48
CA ALA A 16 12.07 -9.95 14.08
C ALA A 16 12.84 -9.39 15.28
N THR A 17 14.13 -9.59 15.33
CA THR A 17 14.99 -8.98 16.36
C THR A 17 15.32 -7.51 16.08
N SER A 18 15.22 -7.06 14.82
CA SER A 18 15.57 -5.69 14.38
C SER A 18 14.47 -5.05 13.52
N ASN A 19 13.21 -5.35 13.82
CA ASN A 19 12.05 -4.89 13.08
C ASN A 19 12.05 -5.26 11.58
N ARG A 20 12.83 -6.27 11.17
CA ARG A 20 12.93 -6.78 9.80
C ARG A 20 12.55 -8.25 9.80
N ALA A 21 11.27 -8.56 9.69
CA ALA A 21 10.78 -9.93 9.70
C ALA A 21 11.04 -10.64 8.37
N ILE A 22 10.90 -9.93 7.26
CA ILE A 22 11.35 -10.36 5.94
C ILE A 22 12.22 -9.25 5.36
N ALA A 23 13.47 -9.56 4.98
CA ALA A 23 14.37 -8.60 4.37
C ALA A 23 14.89 -9.14 3.04
N ASN A 24 14.53 -8.48 1.95
CA ASN A 24 15.06 -8.68 0.61
C ASN A 24 15.93 -7.47 0.26
N SER A 25 17.22 -7.65 0.10
CA SER A 25 18.18 -6.56 -0.04
C SER A 25 19.36 -6.94 -0.92
N HIS A 26 20.22 -5.96 -1.26
CA HIS A 26 21.46 -6.17 -2.01
C HIS A 26 21.22 -6.93 -3.33
N SER A 27 20.33 -6.40 -4.17
CA SER A 27 19.89 -7.04 -5.42
C SER A 27 19.29 -8.44 -5.23
N GLY A 28 18.79 -8.72 -4.05
CA GLY A 28 18.06 -9.96 -3.75
C GLY A 28 16.81 -10.10 -4.62
N SER A 29 16.43 -11.32 -4.93
CA SER A 29 15.24 -11.59 -5.74
C SER A 29 14.39 -12.68 -5.10
N ILE A 30 13.12 -12.37 -4.88
CA ILE A 30 12.04 -13.32 -4.60
C ILE A 30 11.22 -13.40 -5.88
N THR A 31 11.31 -14.51 -6.64
CA THR A 31 10.66 -14.58 -7.96
C THR A 31 9.15 -14.72 -7.87
N GLY A 32 8.65 -15.28 -6.80
CA GLY A 32 7.23 -15.31 -6.45
C GLY A 32 6.84 -14.12 -5.58
N GLY A 33 5.79 -14.32 -4.80
CA GLY A 33 5.24 -13.33 -3.89
C GLY A 33 5.52 -13.63 -2.42
N ILE A 34 4.86 -12.88 -1.56
CA ILE A 34 4.85 -13.09 -0.12
C ILE A 34 3.41 -13.25 0.33
N THR A 35 3.11 -14.31 1.06
CA THR A 35 1.77 -14.55 1.62
C THR A 35 1.87 -14.71 3.14
N VAL A 36 1.10 -13.92 3.87
CA VAL A 36 0.87 -14.06 5.30
C VAL A 36 -0.61 -14.34 5.48
N SER A 37 -0.99 -15.58 5.84
CA SER A 37 -2.39 -15.96 5.87
C SER A 37 -2.78 -16.77 7.10
N GLY A 38 -4.05 -16.70 7.44
CA GLY A 38 -4.68 -17.48 8.50
C GLY A 38 -4.79 -16.78 9.84
N LYS A 39 -5.89 -17.06 10.52
CA LYS A 39 -6.19 -16.54 11.85
C LYS A 39 -5.06 -16.89 12.83
N ASN A 40 -4.65 -15.93 13.64
CA ASN A 40 -3.53 -16.01 14.59
C ASN A 40 -2.13 -16.06 13.96
N THR A 41 -2.00 -16.02 12.65
CA THR A 41 -0.70 -15.85 11.99
C THR A 41 -0.20 -14.42 12.17
N LYS A 42 1.07 -14.29 12.60
CA LYS A 42 1.66 -12.99 12.89
C LYS A 42 3.04 -12.84 12.27
N LEU A 43 3.26 -11.70 11.65
CA LEU A 43 4.57 -11.24 11.24
C LEU A 43 4.90 -10.00 12.07
N GLN A 44 5.79 -10.15 13.06
CA GLN A 44 6.17 -9.06 13.96
C GLN A 44 7.43 -8.38 13.44
N GLY A 45 7.24 -7.28 12.73
CA GLY A 45 8.26 -6.51 12.06
C GLY A 45 7.92 -6.27 10.58
N ASN A 46 8.77 -5.52 9.91
CA ASN A 46 8.54 -5.09 8.54
C ASN A 46 8.87 -6.17 7.49
N ILE A 47 8.17 -6.07 6.36
CA ILE A 47 8.58 -6.66 5.08
C ILE A 47 9.39 -5.57 4.36
N ILE A 48 10.66 -5.82 4.07
CA ILE A 48 11.59 -4.84 3.51
C ILE A 48 12.11 -5.32 2.15
N ASN A 49 12.02 -4.47 1.13
CA ASN A 49 12.53 -4.69 -0.21
C ASN A 49 13.37 -3.47 -0.64
N ILE A 50 14.69 -3.58 -0.56
CA ILE A 50 15.61 -2.44 -0.69
C ILE A 50 16.86 -2.79 -1.50
N ASP A 51 17.65 -1.77 -1.85
CA ASP A 51 18.97 -1.93 -2.49
C ASP A 51 18.90 -2.71 -3.81
N ASN A 52 18.08 -2.28 -4.75
CA ASN A 52 17.84 -2.94 -6.05
C ASN A 52 17.22 -4.35 -5.93
N ALA A 53 16.60 -4.68 -4.83
CA ALA A 53 15.95 -5.96 -4.65
C ALA A 53 14.58 -6.04 -5.37
N SER A 54 14.14 -7.25 -5.69
CA SER A 54 12.89 -7.45 -6.42
C SER A 54 11.98 -8.50 -5.77
N ILE A 55 10.67 -8.22 -5.76
CA ILE A 55 9.60 -9.18 -5.48
C ILE A 55 8.78 -9.31 -6.76
N GLY A 56 8.76 -10.50 -7.35
CA GLY A 56 8.24 -10.75 -8.70
C GLY A 56 6.72 -10.88 -8.80
N SER A 57 6.01 -11.04 -7.69
CA SER A 57 4.57 -11.26 -7.67
C SER A 57 3.90 -10.57 -6.47
N ASP A 58 2.65 -10.93 -6.18
CA ASP A 58 1.81 -10.27 -5.18
C ASP A 58 2.33 -10.43 -3.75
N ILE A 59 2.03 -9.44 -2.93
CA ILE A 59 2.12 -9.50 -1.47
C ILE A 59 0.69 -9.59 -0.94
N LYS A 60 0.38 -10.69 -0.24
CA LYS A 60 -0.96 -10.96 0.29
C LYS A 60 -0.92 -11.11 1.80
N ILE A 61 -1.77 -10.33 2.47
CA ILE A 61 -2.06 -10.46 3.89
C ILE A 61 -3.54 -10.83 3.98
N GLU A 62 -3.86 -12.07 4.34
CA GLU A 62 -5.20 -12.61 4.16
C GLU A 62 -5.66 -13.52 5.30
N ASP A 63 -6.97 -13.80 5.36
CA ASP A 63 -7.57 -14.75 6.28
C ASP A 63 -7.32 -14.46 7.77
N GLY A 64 -7.36 -13.20 8.18
CA GLY A 64 -7.20 -12.77 9.55
C GLY A 64 -5.75 -12.68 10.06
N ALA A 65 -4.78 -12.74 9.16
CA ALA A 65 -3.37 -12.59 9.50
C ALA A 65 -3.01 -11.15 9.87
N LYS A 66 -1.95 -10.99 10.66
CA LYS A 66 -1.47 -9.67 11.10
C LYS A 66 0.01 -9.48 10.78
N VAL A 67 0.29 -8.38 10.10
CA VAL A 67 1.65 -7.85 9.96
C VAL A 67 1.78 -6.67 10.92
N GLU A 68 2.41 -6.91 12.07
CA GLU A 68 2.69 -5.90 13.10
C GLU A 68 3.96 -5.12 12.69
N GLY A 69 3.79 -4.25 11.72
CA GLY A 69 4.80 -3.48 10.99
C GLY A 69 4.31 -3.12 9.59
N GLY A 70 5.20 -2.65 8.75
CA GLY A 70 4.88 -2.18 7.40
C GLY A 70 5.56 -2.96 6.28
N LEU A 71 5.14 -2.65 5.07
CA LEU A 71 5.88 -2.95 3.85
C LEU A 71 6.73 -1.72 3.49
N VAL A 72 8.04 -1.88 3.38
CA VAL A 72 8.99 -0.84 3.00
C VAL A 72 9.64 -1.23 1.68
N ASN A 73 9.41 -0.43 0.64
CA ASN A 73 10.02 -0.59 -0.69
C ASN A 73 10.81 0.66 -1.02
N GLN A 74 12.13 0.57 -1.02
CA GLN A 74 13.01 1.74 -1.17
C GLN A 74 14.28 1.45 -1.98
N ASP A 75 15.03 2.48 -2.30
CA ASP A 75 16.38 2.42 -2.90
C ASP A 75 16.45 1.49 -4.12
N ASN A 76 15.61 1.79 -5.14
CA ASN A 76 15.40 0.99 -6.33
C ASN A 76 14.77 -0.39 -6.08
N GLY A 77 14.13 -0.60 -4.93
CA GLY A 77 13.33 -1.79 -4.70
C GLY A 77 12.17 -1.89 -5.69
N SER A 78 11.90 -3.05 -6.24
CA SER A 78 10.78 -3.25 -7.16
C SER A 78 9.83 -4.34 -6.68
N ILE A 79 8.53 -4.05 -6.74
CA ILE A 79 7.46 -5.01 -6.48
C ILE A 79 6.61 -5.06 -7.75
N SER A 80 6.63 -6.19 -8.46
CA SER A 80 5.93 -6.33 -9.74
C SER A 80 4.43 -6.62 -9.57
N GLY A 81 4.06 -7.25 -8.49
CA GLY A 81 2.67 -7.62 -8.18
C GLY A 81 1.91 -6.57 -7.39
N SER A 82 0.69 -6.92 -7.03
CA SER A 82 -0.20 -6.12 -6.19
C SER A 82 0.04 -6.37 -4.70
N VAL A 83 -0.40 -5.43 -3.86
CA VAL A 83 -0.47 -5.60 -2.41
C VAL A 83 -1.94 -5.73 -2.04
N GLN A 84 -2.32 -6.85 -1.43
CA GLN A 84 -3.69 -7.14 -1.04
C GLN A 84 -3.78 -7.38 0.46
N VAL A 85 -4.71 -6.68 1.13
CA VAL A 85 -5.05 -6.88 2.54
C VAL A 85 -6.52 -7.28 2.61
N SER A 86 -6.80 -8.54 2.95
CA SER A 86 -8.14 -9.12 2.83
C SER A 86 -8.50 -10.07 3.97
N GLY A 87 -9.77 -10.44 4.06
CA GLY A 87 -10.23 -11.46 5.00
C GLY A 87 -10.07 -11.07 6.49
N GLY A 88 -10.23 -9.80 6.83
CA GLY A 88 -10.08 -9.32 8.21
C GLY A 88 -8.62 -9.21 8.68
N SER A 89 -7.70 -9.10 7.76
CA SER A 89 -6.26 -9.00 8.03
C SER A 89 -5.80 -7.57 8.24
N SER A 90 -4.58 -7.40 8.74
CA SER A 90 -4.01 -6.07 8.96
C SER A 90 -2.52 -5.96 8.65
N ILE A 91 -2.15 -4.77 8.20
CA ILE A 91 -0.77 -4.29 8.09
C ILE A 91 -0.75 -2.81 8.47
N ASP A 92 0.28 -2.36 9.19
CA ASP A 92 0.30 -0.99 9.70
C ASP A 92 0.54 0.05 8.59
N SER A 93 1.47 -0.19 7.67
CA SER A 93 1.81 0.80 6.65
C SER A 93 2.38 0.20 5.38
N ILE A 94 2.30 0.97 4.29
CA ILE A 94 3.08 0.76 3.07
C ILE A 94 3.88 2.02 2.80
N THR A 95 5.20 1.89 2.70
CA THR A 95 6.12 2.98 2.37
C THR A 95 6.83 2.67 1.07
N ASN A 96 6.75 3.57 0.11
CA ASN A 96 7.47 3.50 -1.17
C ASN A 96 8.28 4.79 -1.35
N GLU A 97 9.60 4.67 -1.27
CA GLU A 97 10.49 5.84 -1.20
C GLU A 97 11.78 5.65 -2.01
N GLY A 98 12.61 6.68 -2.05
CA GLY A 98 13.80 6.70 -2.92
C GLY A 98 13.38 6.52 -4.38
N ASN A 99 13.91 5.53 -5.07
CA ASN A 99 13.49 5.13 -6.42
C ASN A 99 12.63 3.85 -6.39
N GLY A 100 11.97 3.55 -5.28
CA GLY A 100 11.11 2.37 -5.15
C GLY A 100 9.95 2.36 -6.15
N ALA A 101 9.60 1.20 -6.68
CA ALA A 101 8.48 1.04 -7.61
C ALA A 101 7.56 -0.11 -7.19
N ILE A 102 6.26 0.17 -7.15
CA ILE A 102 5.20 -0.83 -6.97
C ILE A 102 4.34 -0.80 -8.23
N SER A 103 4.42 -1.87 -9.04
CA SER A 103 3.74 -1.90 -10.34
C SER A 103 2.27 -2.27 -10.24
N GLY A 104 1.90 -3.11 -9.29
CA GLY A 104 0.52 -3.54 -9.07
C GLY A 104 -0.31 -2.56 -8.25
N SER A 105 -1.56 -2.92 -8.06
CA SER A 105 -2.49 -2.14 -7.25
C SER A 105 -2.36 -2.44 -5.76
N ILE A 106 -2.78 -1.52 -4.91
CA ILE A 106 -2.92 -1.71 -3.48
C ILE A 106 -4.42 -1.78 -3.17
N THR A 107 -4.87 -2.89 -2.59
CA THR A 107 -6.29 -3.10 -2.27
C THR A 107 -6.45 -3.49 -0.81
N VAL A 108 -7.36 -2.80 -0.13
CA VAL A 108 -7.79 -3.12 1.22
C VAL A 108 -9.26 -3.51 1.17
N ASP A 109 -9.54 -4.76 1.46
CA ASP A 109 -10.90 -5.28 1.42
C ASP A 109 -11.67 -4.96 2.71
N LYS A 110 -12.98 -5.19 2.67
CA LYS A 110 -13.87 -5.02 3.81
C LYS A 110 -13.33 -5.77 5.04
N ASP A 111 -13.53 -5.20 6.23
CA ASP A 111 -13.07 -5.72 7.52
C ASP A 111 -11.54 -5.81 7.68
N SER A 112 -10.76 -5.45 6.66
CA SER A 112 -9.30 -5.44 6.69
C SER A 112 -8.75 -4.05 6.99
N LYS A 113 -7.48 -3.97 7.39
CA LYS A 113 -6.89 -2.72 7.87
C LYS A 113 -5.51 -2.46 7.27
N LEU A 114 -5.37 -1.25 6.71
CA LEU A 114 -4.10 -0.62 6.37
C LEU A 114 -4.20 0.83 6.88
N ASP A 115 -3.33 1.23 7.80
CA ASP A 115 -3.45 2.57 8.40
C ASP A 115 -2.93 3.67 7.47
N SER A 116 -1.81 3.42 6.79
CA SER A 116 -1.21 4.46 5.96
C SER A 116 -0.48 3.94 4.72
N ILE A 117 -0.46 4.79 3.69
CA ILE A 117 0.41 4.66 2.51
C ILE A 117 1.22 5.95 2.39
N THR A 118 2.53 5.81 2.34
CA THR A 118 3.46 6.92 2.08
C THR A 118 4.20 6.65 0.77
N ASN A 119 4.03 7.52 -0.21
CA ASN A 119 4.74 7.46 -1.48
C ASN A 119 5.57 8.72 -1.68
N THR A 120 6.85 8.62 -1.42
CA THR A 120 7.84 9.69 -1.65
C THR A 120 8.86 9.27 -2.71
N SER A 121 8.52 8.25 -3.50
CA SER A 121 9.39 7.75 -4.54
C SER A 121 9.66 8.80 -5.62
N THR A 122 10.91 8.95 -5.98
CA THR A 122 11.36 9.78 -7.10
C THR A 122 11.31 9.03 -8.44
N SER A 123 10.95 7.75 -8.42
CA SER A 123 10.70 6.98 -9.64
C SER A 123 9.52 7.57 -10.42
N SER A 124 9.66 7.69 -11.73
CA SER A 124 8.56 8.12 -12.61
C SER A 124 7.35 7.18 -12.56
N THR A 125 7.55 5.96 -12.11
CA THR A 125 6.46 4.98 -11.94
C THR A 125 5.89 4.98 -10.53
N GLY A 126 6.68 5.22 -9.50
CA GLY A 126 6.23 5.27 -8.11
C GLY A 126 5.31 4.09 -7.73
N ILE A 127 4.03 4.36 -7.56
CA ILE A 127 2.97 3.35 -7.48
C ILE A 127 2.17 3.42 -8.78
N SER A 128 2.35 2.43 -9.68
CA SER A 128 1.71 2.47 -11.01
C SER A 128 0.25 2.05 -10.99
N GLY A 129 -0.11 1.14 -10.10
CA GLY A 129 -1.48 0.64 -9.95
C GLY A 129 -2.41 1.58 -9.20
N SER A 130 -3.66 1.17 -9.09
CA SER A 130 -4.67 1.88 -8.31
C SER A 130 -4.53 1.60 -6.82
N ILE A 131 -5.04 2.51 -6.00
CA ILE A 131 -5.20 2.31 -4.56
C ILE A 131 -6.70 2.25 -4.29
N THR A 132 -7.19 1.12 -3.80
CA THR A 132 -8.61 0.91 -3.52
C THR A 132 -8.82 0.59 -2.05
N ASN A 133 -9.59 1.42 -1.37
CA ASN A 133 -10.02 1.19 0.00
C ASN A 133 -11.52 0.82 0.04
N ASN A 134 -11.81 -0.47 0.19
CA ASN A 134 -13.17 -0.98 0.40
C ASN A 134 -13.48 -1.20 1.89
N SER A 135 -12.52 -0.86 2.75
CA SER A 135 -12.53 -1.16 4.17
C SER A 135 -13.47 -0.25 4.97
N ASP A 136 -13.83 -0.70 6.15
CA ASP A 136 -14.49 0.08 7.19
C ASP A 136 -13.47 0.75 8.15
N ASN A 137 -12.16 0.64 7.87
CA ASN A 137 -11.06 1.24 8.61
C ASN A 137 -10.46 2.42 7.87
N LYS A 138 -10.14 3.50 8.60
CA LYS A 138 -9.53 4.71 8.04
C LYS A 138 -8.22 4.40 7.30
N LEU A 139 -8.02 5.03 6.14
CA LEU A 139 -6.76 5.01 5.40
C LEU A 139 -6.22 6.42 5.19
N GLU A 140 -4.95 6.62 5.52
CA GLU A 140 -4.22 7.86 5.23
C GLU A 140 -3.24 7.65 4.08
N ILE A 141 -3.25 8.54 3.10
CA ILE A 141 -2.35 8.52 1.94
C ILE A 141 -1.55 9.81 1.88
N SER A 142 -0.24 9.72 2.00
CA SER A 142 0.70 10.83 1.80
C SER A 142 1.48 10.60 0.51
N ASN A 143 1.34 11.51 -0.45
CA ASN A 143 2.00 11.40 -1.75
C ASN A 143 2.82 12.65 -2.08
N SER A 144 4.09 12.44 -2.35
CA SER A 144 4.97 13.43 -3.00
C SER A 144 5.69 12.85 -4.22
N GLY A 145 5.37 11.61 -4.58
CA GLY A 145 5.84 10.94 -5.78
C GLY A 145 4.75 10.83 -6.85
N ASN A 146 4.80 9.76 -7.64
CA ASN A 146 3.79 9.48 -8.66
C ASN A 146 2.90 8.30 -8.25
N ILE A 147 1.58 8.51 -8.28
CA ILE A 147 0.55 7.45 -8.23
C ILE A 147 -0.11 7.43 -9.61
N GLY A 148 0.17 6.39 -10.41
CA GLY A 148 -0.30 6.27 -11.78
C GLY A 148 -1.77 5.92 -11.89
N GLY A 149 -2.26 5.05 -11.02
CA GLY A 149 -3.63 4.61 -10.99
C GLY A 149 -4.58 5.54 -10.25
N LYS A 150 -5.84 5.14 -10.19
CA LYS A 150 -6.92 5.83 -9.48
C LYS A 150 -6.83 5.56 -7.98
N ILE A 151 -7.13 6.56 -7.16
CA ILE A 151 -7.39 6.36 -5.74
C ILE A 151 -8.91 6.25 -5.55
N GLU A 152 -9.37 5.18 -4.94
CA GLU A 152 -10.78 4.87 -4.83
C GLU A 152 -11.18 4.49 -3.41
N SER A 153 -12.22 5.13 -2.87
CA SER A 153 -12.88 4.78 -1.62
C SER A 153 -14.30 4.29 -1.91
N THR A 154 -14.57 3.04 -1.57
CA THR A 154 -15.89 2.42 -1.73
C THR A 154 -16.47 1.93 -0.41
N GLY A 155 -15.64 1.85 0.63
CA GLY A 155 -16.02 1.43 1.98
C GLY A 155 -16.76 2.50 2.79
N SER A 156 -17.00 2.21 4.05
CA SER A 156 -17.62 3.15 4.99
C SER A 156 -16.60 4.00 5.76
N ALA A 157 -15.32 3.69 5.62
CA ALA A 157 -14.25 4.39 6.32
C ALA A 157 -13.91 5.74 5.73
N ASP A 158 -13.40 6.60 6.59
CA ASP A 158 -12.79 7.85 6.16
C ASP A 158 -11.48 7.61 5.42
N MET A 159 -11.21 8.44 4.41
CA MET A 159 -9.93 8.47 3.70
C MET A 159 -9.34 9.88 3.74
N VAL A 160 -8.06 9.98 4.06
CA VAL A 160 -7.33 11.25 4.05
C VAL A 160 -6.22 11.16 3.00
N ILE A 161 -6.23 12.09 2.06
CA ILE A 161 -5.24 12.16 0.99
C ILE A 161 -4.50 13.49 1.08
N SER A 162 -3.19 13.43 1.29
CA SER A 162 -2.28 14.58 1.21
C SER A 162 -1.37 14.41 0.01
N ASN A 163 -1.60 15.21 -1.03
CA ASN A 163 -0.75 15.26 -2.23
C ASN A 163 0.05 16.56 -2.19
N SER A 164 1.35 16.48 -2.01
CA SER A 164 2.20 17.64 -1.72
C SER A 164 3.58 17.53 -2.38
N ASN A 165 4.37 18.61 -2.34
CA ASN A 165 5.75 18.63 -2.82
C ASN A 165 5.92 18.15 -4.28
N GLY A 166 5.03 18.55 -5.18
CA GLY A 166 5.08 18.14 -6.58
C GLY A 166 4.53 16.75 -6.87
N GLY A 167 3.89 16.12 -5.89
CA GLY A 167 3.27 14.80 -6.06
C GLY A 167 2.21 14.77 -7.14
N THR A 168 2.12 13.67 -7.87
CA THR A 168 1.14 13.50 -8.97
C THR A 168 0.25 12.29 -8.69
N ILE A 169 -1.07 12.49 -8.82
CA ILE A 169 -2.08 11.44 -8.87
C ILE A 169 -2.67 11.44 -10.26
N SER A 170 -2.29 10.48 -11.10
CA SER A 170 -2.62 10.48 -12.53
C SER A 170 -4.01 9.93 -12.84
N GLY A 171 -4.48 8.94 -12.09
CA GLY A 171 -5.76 8.28 -12.35
C GLY A 171 -6.99 8.98 -11.75
N GLY A 172 -6.79 10.09 -11.05
CA GLY A 172 -7.87 10.79 -10.35
C GLY A 172 -8.26 10.14 -9.02
N ILE A 173 -9.29 10.70 -8.38
CA ILE A 173 -9.80 10.23 -7.09
C ILE A 173 -11.31 9.97 -7.21
N SER A 174 -11.79 8.88 -6.64
CA SER A 174 -13.22 8.55 -6.60
C SER A 174 -13.63 8.18 -5.17
N SER A 175 -14.69 8.78 -4.71
CA SER A 175 -15.32 8.44 -3.43
C SER A 175 -16.78 8.08 -3.68
N SER A 176 -17.15 6.83 -3.40
CA SER A 176 -18.50 6.30 -3.60
C SER A 176 -19.04 5.56 -2.38
N GLY A 177 -18.24 5.38 -1.37
CA GLY A 177 -18.64 4.80 -0.09
C GLY A 177 -19.52 5.72 0.76
N SER A 178 -19.66 5.42 2.03
CA SER A 178 -20.37 6.27 2.99
C SER A 178 -19.45 7.07 3.92
N GLY A 179 -18.16 6.80 3.89
CA GLY A 179 -17.15 7.55 4.65
C GLY A 179 -16.82 8.90 4.03
N SER A 180 -16.15 9.74 4.81
CA SER A 180 -15.66 11.03 4.35
C SER A 180 -14.31 10.90 3.68
N THR A 181 -14.07 11.67 2.61
CA THR A 181 -12.75 11.76 1.97
C THR A 181 -12.24 13.21 2.08
N SER A 182 -11.14 13.40 2.78
CA SER A 182 -10.45 14.69 2.87
C SER A 182 -9.25 14.69 1.94
N ILE A 183 -9.19 15.69 1.05
CA ILE A 183 -8.14 15.83 0.04
C ILE A 183 -7.43 17.16 0.23
N SER A 184 -6.14 17.13 0.47
CA SER A 184 -5.26 18.29 0.43
C SER A 184 -4.32 18.16 -0.78
N ASN A 185 -4.37 19.12 -1.70
CA ASN A 185 -3.46 19.17 -2.85
C ASN A 185 -2.68 20.48 -2.82
N SER A 186 -1.40 20.44 -2.61
CA SER A 186 -0.61 21.64 -2.31
C SER A 186 0.80 21.58 -2.89
N GLN A 187 1.52 22.71 -2.83
CA GLN A 187 2.94 22.80 -3.18
C GLN A 187 3.26 22.26 -4.59
N GLY A 188 2.51 22.72 -5.59
CA GLY A 188 2.73 22.37 -6.99
C GLY A 188 2.34 20.95 -7.39
N SER A 189 1.60 20.27 -6.54
CA SER A 189 1.12 18.91 -6.81
C SER A 189 -0.06 18.90 -7.77
N THR A 190 -0.30 17.75 -8.41
CA THR A 190 -1.30 17.61 -9.45
C THR A 190 -2.20 16.40 -9.22
N ILE A 191 -3.50 16.58 -9.40
CA ILE A 191 -4.48 15.50 -9.51
C ILE A 191 -5.08 15.57 -10.91
N ASN A 192 -4.72 14.63 -11.78
CA ASN A 192 -5.26 14.51 -13.12
C ASN A 192 -6.57 13.71 -13.11
N ASN A 193 -7.33 13.75 -14.19
CA ASN A 193 -8.58 13.02 -14.37
C ASN A 193 -9.66 13.29 -13.29
N GLY A 194 -9.47 14.37 -12.53
CA GLY A 194 -10.48 14.93 -11.64
C GLY A 194 -10.80 14.12 -10.39
N ILE A 195 -11.81 14.62 -9.67
CA ILE A 195 -12.34 14.03 -8.45
C ILE A 195 -13.81 13.72 -8.69
N THR A 196 -14.22 12.48 -8.47
CA THR A 196 -15.61 12.02 -8.64
C THR A 196 -16.18 11.62 -7.28
N VAL A 197 -17.37 12.13 -6.98
CA VAL A 197 -18.10 11.82 -5.76
C VAL A 197 -19.46 11.25 -6.14
N SER A 198 -19.86 10.15 -5.53
CA SER A 198 -21.17 9.53 -5.77
C SER A 198 -21.69 8.83 -4.51
N GLY A 199 -22.96 8.42 -4.55
CA GLY A 199 -23.58 7.75 -3.39
C GLY A 199 -23.76 8.69 -2.20
N SER A 200 -23.42 8.22 -1.02
CA SER A 200 -23.50 8.97 0.25
C SER A 200 -22.16 9.60 0.67
N ALA A 201 -21.14 9.50 -0.19
CA ALA A 201 -19.81 9.99 0.13
C ALA A 201 -19.80 11.51 0.36
N GLN A 202 -18.97 11.94 1.30
CA GLN A 202 -18.67 13.35 1.53
C GLN A 202 -17.22 13.60 1.16
N VAL A 203 -16.94 14.72 0.49
CA VAL A 203 -15.57 15.08 0.10
C VAL A 203 -15.28 16.52 0.48
N GLU A 204 -14.19 16.73 1.20
CA GLU A 204 -13.62 18.04 1.49
C GLU A 204 -12.31 18.19 0.70
N ILE A 205 -12.15 19.32 0.01
CA ILE A 205 -10.98 19.58 -0.83
C ILE A 205 -10.35 20.90 -0.41
N SER A 206 -9.05 20.87 -0.14
CA SER A 206 -8.20 22.06 0.01
C SER A 206 -7.07 22.03 -1.04
N ASN A 207 -6.79 23.21 -1.61
CA ASN A 207 -5.76 23.37 -2.65
C ASN A 207 -4.94 24.65 -2.40
#